data_a6f23087ba96e66d022511030de72fa6
#
_entry.id   a6f23087ba96e66d022511030de72fa6
#
_cell.length_a   1.000
_cell.length_b   1.000
_cell.length_c   1.000
_cell.angle_alpha   90.00
_cell.angle_beta   90.00
_cell.angle_gamma   90.00
#
_symmetry.space_group_name_H-M   'P 1'
#
loop_
_entity.id
_entity.type
_entity.pdbx_description
1 polymer ?
#
loop_
_entity_poly.entity_id
_entity_poly.type
_entity_poly.pdbx_seq_one_letter_code
_entity_poly.pdbx_strand_id
1 'polypeptide(L)'
;MEGVEGGPRGAGPPPARRGGARKVAWVLVDGLGDVGSPELGGRTPLQAAASPGLDALAAAGLSGLLDPVAPGIACGSDTAHLSLLGYEPRGLYRGRGAFESLGAGLRVDAGDIAFKCNFATLCEASGKITARRADRHFEAEGPVLCGALDDLRLPGFPDCRVRVRYATEHRCGVVVSGPGLSDQISGTDPLRDGLPLQVPRALDPADAAAEHTARVVAALSEQMTSVLKRHPINVERARQGKQLANVVLLRGCGGRLEVTPFRERHGLRACMVAPTKIIAGVGITLGIDVLDCPGATGDYRTNLTAKARAISAALAPGAPGDYDLGFLHVKAVDDAGHDGNLALKVNLLRAVGEMVRQLARLLWRHQQETGIEYVLCCTGDHSTPAAFGDHSHEPVPFTVAHLADVVRALGGEEALGCVSLEAVQMPPVDAPAAAAEAGGGRVPGAPVAGDAVGAFDEIAAAEGALGRFLGAGVVPLLKSFVLRP
;
A
#
# COMPACT_ATOMS: atom_id res chain seq x y z
N MET A 1 -20.21 55.02 8.19
CA MET A 1 -20.23 54.63 6.76
C MET A 1 -19.25 53.50 6.61
N GLU A 2 -19.80 52.35 6.71
CA GLU A 2 -19.95 51.26 5.71
C GLU A 2 -18.59 50.62 5.38
N GLY A 3 -18.21 49.51 5.87
CA GLY A 3 -18.72 48.16 5.92
C GLY A 3 -18.61 47.51 4.53
N VAL A 4 -17.54 46.73 4.22
CA VAL A 4 -17.59 45.68 3.18
C VAL A 4 -16.89 44.42 3.73
N GLU A 5 -17.71 43.52 4.21
CA GLU A 5 -17.37 42.12 4.45
C GLU A 5 -17.20 41.42 3.08
N GLY A 6 -16.03 40.92 2.82
CA GLY A 6 -15.73 39.98 1.71
C GLY A 6 -15.81 38.56 2.18
N GLY A 7 -16.97 37.92 2.14
CA GLY A 7 -17.12 36.48 2.33
C GLY A 7 -16.43 35.66 1.22
N PRO A 8 -16.04 34.39 1.47
CA PRO A 8 -15.37 33.54 0.48
C PRO A 8 -16.34 33.28 -0.68
N ARG A 9 -15.91 33.62 -1.89
CA ARG A 9 -16.64 33.28 -3.12
C ARG A 9 -16.74 31.77 -3.25
N GLY A 10 -17.97 31.28 -3.18
CA GLY A 10 -18.27 29.88 -3.42
C GLY A 10 -17.73 29.44 -4.78
N ALA A 11 -17.00 28.35 -4.82
CA ALA A 11 -16.60 27.68 -6.03
C ALA A 11 -17.88 27.34 -6.83
N GLY A 12 -17.98 27.85 -8.05
CA GLY A 12 -19.08 27.53 -8.96
C GLY A 12 -19.18 26.03 -9.21
N PRO A 13 -20.33 25.51 -9.65
CA PRO A 13 -20.49 24.10 -9.95
C PRO A 13 -19.45 23.69 -11.00
N PRO A 14 -18.85 22.48 -10.85
CA PRO A 14 -17.87 22.00 -11.81
C PRO A 14 -18.50 21.92 -13.20
N PRO A 15 -17.74 22.19 -14.28
CA PRO A 15 -18.27 22.12 -15.63
C PRO A 15 -18.82 20.73 -15.90
N ALA A 16 -20.01 20.65 -16.49
CA ALA A 16 -20.64 19.41 -16.89
C ALA A 16 -19.68 18.60 -17.79
N ARG A 17 -19.41 17.34 -17.44
CA ARG A 17 -18.57 16.44 -18.23
C ARG A 17 -19.16 16.28 -19.63
N ARG A 18 -18.38 16.58 -20.65
CA ARG A 18 -18.74 16.26 -22.03
C ARG A 18 -18.80 14.75 -22.18
N GLY A 19 -19.82 14.21 -22.84
CA GLY A 19 -20.04 12.79 -23.01
C GLY A 19 -18.80 12.05 -23.52
N GLY A 20 -18.48 10.90 -22.89
CA GLY A 20 -17.38 10.02 -23.23
C GLY A 20 -16.21 9.96 -22.23
N ALA A 21 -16.36 10.43 -21.01
CA ALA A 21 -15.34 10.28 -19.98
C ALA A 21 -15.15 8.78 -19.62
N ARG A 22 -13.91 8.31 -19.65
CA ARG A 22 -13.51 6.97 -19.19
C ARG A 22 -13.02 7.04 -17.76
N LYS A 23 -13.23 5.94 -17.00
CA LYS A 23 -12.73 5.81 -15.63
C LYS A 23 -11.79 4.61 -15.54
N VAL A 24 -10.80 4.68 -14.67
CA VAL A 24 -9.79 3.63 -14.49
C VAL A 24 -10.00 2.92 -13.15
N ALA A 25 -10.05 1.59 -13.17
CA ALA A 25 -9.87 0.76 -12.00
C ALA A 25 -8.48 0.13 -12.07
N TRP A 26 -7.61 0.50 -11.13
CA TRP A 26 -6.24 0.03 -11.06
C TRP A 26 -6.08 -0.93 -9.89
N VAL A 27 -5.82 -2.20 -10.19
CA VAL A 27 -5.50 -3.25 -9.21
C VAL A 27 -3.98 -3.28 -9.05
N LEU A 28 -3.52 -3.04 -7.84
CA LEU A 28 -2.13 -3.20 -7.48
C LEU A 28 -1.96 -4.35 -6.48
N VAL A 29 -1.17 -5.32 -6.88
CA VAL A 29 -0.84 -6.49 -6.07
C VAL A 29 0.57 -6.32 -5.53
N ASP A 30 0.66 -6.06 -4.24
CA ASP A 30 1.92 -5.86 -3.51
C ASP A 30 2.76 -7.14 -3.58
N GLY A 31 4.05 -7.02 -3.91
CA GLY A 31 4.96 -8.15 -4.05
C GLY A 31 4.60 -9.14 -5.16
N LEU A 32 3.95 -8.64 -6.23
CA LEU A 32 3.41 -9.46 -7.32
C LEU A 32 4.44 -10.37 -7.97
N GLY A 33 5.60 -9.80 -8.33
CA GLY A 33 6.63 -10.52 -9.08
C GLY A 33 7.35 -11.57 -8.27
N ASP A 34 7.88 -12.55 -8.98
CA ASP A 34 8.67 -13.66 -8.42
C ASP A 34 9.59 -14.24 -9.50
N VAL A 35 10.41 -15.22 -9.11
CA VAL A 35 11.30 -15.96 -10.00
C VAL A 35 10.80 -17.38 -10.19
N GLY A 36 11.30 -18.06 -11.22
CA GLY A 36 11.00 -19.48 -11.44
C GLY A 36 11.48 -20.35 -10.28
N SER A 37 10.59 -21.22 -9.77
CA SER A 37 10.90 -22.15 -8.67
C SER A 37 11.01 -23.59 -9.15
N PRO A 38 12.01 -24.36 -8.71
CA PRO A 38 12.08 -25.78 -8.95
C PRO A 38 10.84 -26.55 -8.48
N GLU A 39 10.22 -26.13 -7.37
CA GLU A 39 9.00 -26.74 -6.82
C GLU A 39 7.80 -26.58 -7.76
N LEU A 40 7.80 -25.56 -8.61
CA LEU A 40 6.79 -25.31 -9.63
C LEU A 40 7.22 -25.77 -11.04
N GLY A 41 8.28 -26.58 -11.13
CA GLY A 41 8.83 -27.05 -12.41
C GLY A 41 9.49 -25.93 -13.22
N GLY A 42 10.12 -24.97 -12.57
CA GLY A 42 10.78 -23.82 -13.18
C GLY A 42 9.85 -22.63 -13.49
N ARG A 43 8.55 -22.75 -13.19
CA ARG A 43 7.57 -21.68 -13.41
C ARG A 43 7.59 -20.67 -12.25
N THR A 44 7.18 -19.42 -12.55
CA THR A 44 6.88 -18.43 -11.50
C THR A 44 5.55 -18.73 -10.83
N PRO A 45 5.26 -18.17 -9.64
CA PRO A 45 3.94 -18.28 -9.00
C PRO A 45 2.80 -17.79 -9.89
N LEU A 46 2.98 -16.72 -10.67
CA LEU A 46 1.96 -16.22 -11.63
C LEU A 46 1.69 -17.27 -12.71
N GLN A 47 2.73 -17.84 -13.32
CA GLN A 47 2.60 -18.92 -14.30
C GLN A 47 1.90 -20.15 -13.72
N ALA A 48 2.19 -20.50 -12.45
CA ALA A 48 1.59 -21.63 -11.78
C ALA A 48 0.14 -21.33 -11.33
N ALA A 49 -0.19 -20.10 -11.04
CA ALA A 49 -1.54 -19.66 -10.69
C ALA A 49 -2.50 -19.84 -11.87
N ALA A 50 -2.06 -19.61 -13.12
CA ALA A 50 -2.86 -19.77 -14.34
C ALA A 50 -4.26 -19.14 -14.14
N SER A 51 -4.30 -17.85 -13.85
CA SER A 51 -5.50 -17.16 -13.36
C SER A 51 -6.36 -16.62 -14.51
N PRO A 52 -7.54 -17.19 -14.82
CA PRO A 52 -8.35 -16.77 -15.97
C PRO A 52 -8.73 -15.27 -15.96
N GLY A 53 -8.88 -14.66 -14.77
CA GLY A 53 -9.20 -13.24 -14.65
C GLY A 53 -8.05 -12.33 -15.02
N LEU A 54 -6.83 -12.67 -14.60
CA LEU A 54 -5.62 -11.93 -14.93
C LEU A 54 -5.21 -12.18 -16.38
N ASP A 55 -5.30 -13.45 -16.84
CA ASP A 55 -4.94 -13.83 -18.20
C ASP A 55 -5.87 -13.17 -19.23
N ALA A 56 -7.18 -13.11 -18.95
CA ALA A 56 -8.13 -12.40 -19.81
C ALA A 56 -7.84 -10.89 -19.88
N LEU A 57 -7.40 -10.27 -18.79
CA LEU A 57 -6.99 -8.88 -18.78
C LEU A 57 -5.75 -8.66 -19.66
N ALA A 58 -4.74 -9.52 -19.58
CA ALA A 58 -3.55 -9.47 -20.42
C ALA A 58 -3.88 -9.68 -21.90
N ALA A 59 -4.69 -10.71 -22.20
CA ALA A 59 -5.12 -11.02 -23.59
C ALA A 59 -5.98 -9.90 -24.23
N ALA A 60 -6.64 -9.10 -23.41
CA ALA A 60 -7.51 -8.01 -23.87
C ALA A 60 -6.77 -6.67 -24.06
N GLY A 61 -5.55 -6.53 -23.58
CA GLY A 61 -4.90 -5.25 -23.42
C GLY A 61 -3.50 -5.13 -23.96
N LEU A 62 -2.81 -4.12 -23.46
CA LEU A 62 -1.39 -3.90 -23.68
C LEU A 62 -0.62 -4.32 -22.45
N SER A 63 0.39 -5.16 -22.65
CA SER A 63 1.22 -5.72 -21.59
C SER A 63 2.67 -5.29 -21.72
N GLY A 64 3.42 -5.36 -20.62
CA GLY A 64 4.84 -5.07 -20.57
C GLY A 64 5.44 -5.37 -19.19
N LEU A 65 6.74 -5.17 -19.07
CA LEU A 65 7.47 -5.28 -17.81
C LEU A 65 7.70 -3.89 -17.21
N LEU A 66 7.45 -3.78 -15.93
CA LEU A 66 7.56 -2.54 -15.17
C LEU A 66 8.72 -2.60 -14.19
N ASP A 67 9.65 -1.63 -14.28
CA ASP A 67 10.59 -1.32 -13.22
C ASP A 67 9.95 -0.24 -12.32
N PRO A 68 9.52 -0.57 -11.10
CA PRO A 68 8.70 0.36 -10.32
C PRO A 68 9.41 1.67 -9.99
N VAL A 69 10.72 1.65 -9.70
CA VAL A 69 11.54 2.83 -9.45
C VAL A 69 12.63 2.98 -10.51
N ALA A 70 13.49 1.99 -10.65
CA ALA A 70 14.54 1.95 -11.64
C ALA A 70 15.04 0.51 -11.87
N PRO A 71 15.57 0.18 -13.05
CA PRO A 71 16.12 -1.14 -13.34
C PRO A 71 17.22 -1.55 -12.35
N GLY A 72 17.14 -2.79 -11.86
CA GLY A 72 18.14 -3.34 -10.94
C GLY A 72 18.06 -2.82 -9.50
N ILE A 73 17.02 -2.08 -9.14
CA ILE A 73 16.83 -1.57 -7.78
C ILE A 73 15.68 -2.29 -7.10
N ALA A 74 15.97 -3.01 -6.01
CA ALA A 74 14.95 -3.45 -5.07
C ALA A 74 14.39 -2.23 -4.33
N CYS A 75 13.07 -2.09 -4.29
CA CYS A 75 12.41 -0.93 -3.69
C CYS A 75 11.41 -1.34 -2.60
N GLY A 76 11.13 -0.44 -1.69
CA GLY A 76 10.02 -0.61 -0.74
C GLY A 76 8.71 -0.16 -1.35
N SER A 77 7.60 -0.66 -0.81
CA SER A 77 6.26 -0.32 -1.31
C SER A 77 5.98 1.19 -1.30
N ASP A 78 6.51 1.93 -0.33
CA ASP A 78 6.39 3.39 -0.25
C ASP A 78 7.05 4.13 -1.43
N THR A 79 8.29 3.79 -1.74
CA THR A 79 9.03 4.39 -2.86
C THR A 79 8.47 3.95 -4.22
N ALA A 80 8.05 2.68 -4.32
CA ALA A 80 7.38 2.17 -5.50
C ALA A 80 6.07 2.89 -5.78
N HIS A 81 5.19 3.01 -4.76
CA HIS A 81 3.91 3.71 -4.93
C HIS A 81 4.09 5.20 -5.29
N LEU A 82 5.08 5.90 -4.70
CA LEU A 82 5.40 7.27 -5.13
C LEU A 82 5.71 7.30 -6.63
N SER A 83 6.61 6.43 -7.10
CA SER A 83 6.99 6.37 -8.51
C SER A 83 5.82 6.02 -9.42
N LEU A 84 5.06 4.96 -9.09
CA LEU A 84 3.89 4.51 -9.84
C LEU A 84 2.82 5.60 -9.96
N LEU A 85 2.64 6.40 -8.92
CA LEU A 85 1.72 7.54 -8.90
C LEU A 85 2.31 8.81 -9.55
N GLY A 86 3.50 8.72 -10.16
CA GLY A 86 4.13 9.77 -10.95
C GLY A 86 4.94 10.78 -10.14
N TYR A 87 5.44 10.40 -8.96
CA TYR A 87 6.30 11.23 -8.12
C TYR A 87 7.70 10.61 -8.03
N GLU A 88 8.75 11.42 -8.18
CA GLU A 88 10.14 10.94 -8.13
C GLU A 88 10.56 10.67 -6.67
N PRO A 89 10.76 9.40 -6.27
CA PRO A 89 11.05 9.10 -4.87
C PRO A 89 12.46 9.53 -4.43
N ARG A 90 13.46 9.54 -5.32
CA ARG A 90 14.86 9.78 -4.95
C ARG A 90 15.12 11.16 -4.36
N GLY A 91 14.38 12.18 -4.83
CA GLY A 91 14.51 13.53 -4.31
C GLY A 91 13.52 13.89 -3.21
N LEU A 92 12.45 13.11 -3.08
CA LEU A 92 11.32 13.42 -2.22
C LEU A 92 11.32 12.61 -0.92
N TYR A 93 11.88 11.40 -0.94
CA TYR A 93 11.75 10.47 0.16
C TYR A 93 12.57 10.89 1.38
N ARG A 94 11.89 11.10 2.51
CA ARG A 94 12.48 11.53 3.79
C ARG A 94 12.20 10.57 4.96
N GLY A 95 11.95 9.31 4.67
CA GLY A 95 11.64 8.29 5.68
C GLY A 95 10.16 7.92 5.76
N ARG A 96 9.90 6.72 6.28
CA ARG A 96 8.56 6.09 6.33
C ARG A 96 7.64 6.65 7.40
N GLY A 97 8.20 7.39 8.36
CA GLY A 97 7.49 7.79 9.58
C GLY A 97 6.26 8.63 9.30
N ALA A 98 6.36 9.60 8.40
CA ALA A 98 5.24 10.46 8.03
C ALA A 98 4.10 9.67 7.38
N PHE A 99 4.40 8.76 6.44
CA PHE A 99 3.37 7.94 5.77
C PHE A 99 2.67 7.01 6.75
N GLU A 100 3.42 6.30 7.60
CA GLU A 100 2.84 5.38 8.58
C GLU A 100 1.94 6.13 9.58
N SER A 101 2.39 7.30 10.04
CA SER A 101 1.64 8.13 11.00
C SER A 101 0.38 8.73 10.38
N LEU A 102 0.46 9.25 9.14
CA LEU A 102 -0.72 9.74 8.40
C LEU A 102 -1.73 8.61 8.16
N GLY A 103 -1.26 7.44 7.73
CA GLY A 103 -2.11 6.27 7.51
C GLY A 103 -2.72 5.72 8.81
N ALA A 104 -2.08 5.92 9.95
CA ALA A 104 -2.64 5.61 11.26
C ALA A 104 -3.67 6.66 11.74
N GLY A 105 -3.90 7.73 10.99
CA GLY A 105 -4.87 8.78 11.28
C GLY A 105 -4.30 9.93 12.12
N LEU A 106 -2.97 10.05 12.22
CA LEU A 106 -2.33 11.22 12.79
C LEU A 106 -2.24 12.34 11.75
N ARG A 107 -2.34 13.57 12.20
CA ARG A 107 -1.99 14.74 11.40
C ARG A 107 -0.49 14.99 11.53
N VAL A 108 0.16 15.28 10.43
CA VAL A 108 1.57 15.70 10.35
C VAL A 108 1.59 17.04 9.62
N ASP A 109 1.95 18.09 10.32
CA ASP A 109 2.03 19.44 9.76
C ASP A 109 3.46 19.76 9.31
N ALA A 110 3.64 20.89 8.61
CA ALA A 110 4.96 21.36 8.23
C ALA A 110 5.81 21.64 9.48
N GLY A 111 7.03 21.13 9.52
CA GLY A 111 7.92 21.22 10.68
C GLY A 111 7.75 20.13 11.73
N ASP A 112 6.70 19.31 11.66
CA ASP A 112 6.58 18.11 12.48
C ASP A 112 7.55 17.02 12.02
N ILE A 113 7.94 16.17 12.97
CA ILE A 113 8.64 14.92 12.67
C ILE A 113 7.77 13.73 13.07
N ALA A 114 7.83 12.68 12.28
CA ALA A 114 7.04 11.50 12.49
C ALA A 114 7.87 10.22 12.39
N PHE A 115 7.44 9.20 13.11
CA PHE A 115 8.14 7.93 13.22
C PHE A 115 7.21 6.76 12.91
N LYS A 116 7.76 5.74 12.24
CA LYS A 116 7.22 4.39 12.22
C LYS A 116 7.76 3.65 13.43
N CYS A 117 6.86 3.18 14.29
CA CYS A 117 7.26 2.65 15.59
C CYS A 117 6.82 1.21 15.79
N ASN A 118 7.58 0.49 16.61
CA ASN A 118 7.21 -0.84 17.08
C ASN A 118 7.16 -0.85 18.62
N PHE A 119 6.13 -1.44 19.20
CA PHE A 119 6.20 -1.94 20.57
C PHE A 119 7.15 -3.13 20.62
N ALA A 120 8.07 -3.10 21.56
CA ALA A 120 9.18 -4.05 21.67
C ALA A 120 9.43 -4.43 23.12
N THR A 121 10.28 -5.44 23.34
CA THR A 121 10.68 -5.91 24.64
C THR A 121 12.12 -5.48 24.96
N LEU A 122 12.27 -4.67 26.00
CA LEU A 122 13.54 -4.25 26.57
C LEU A 122 13.83 -5.07 27.84
N CYS A 123 14.97 -5.74 27.88
CA CYS A 123 15.48 -6.37 29.09
C CYS A 123 16.14 -5.30 29.96
N GLU A 124 15.58 -5.03 31.12
CA GLU A 124 16.07 -3.97 32.02
C GLU A 124 17.48 -4.25 32.57
N ALA A 125 17.78 -5.53 32.87
CA ALA A 125 19.06 -5.92 33.43
C ALA A 125 20.23 -5.69 32.43
N SER A 126 20.01 -5.87 31.14
CA SER A 126 21.07 -5.77 30.13
C SER A 126 20.98 -4.53 29.25
N GLY A 127 19.86 -3.78 29.27
CA GLY A 127 19.58 -2.67 28.36
C GLY A 127 19.39 -3.10 26.91
N LYS A 128 19.22 -4.39 26.64
CA LYS A 128 19.12 -4.95 25.28
C LYS A 128 17.67 -5.16 24.85
N ILE A 129 17.39 -4.94 23.59
CA ILE A 129 16.12 -5.30 22.95
C ILE A 129 16.11 -6.82 22.70
N THR A 130 15.29 -7.54 23.45
CA THR A 130 15.16 -9.00 23.34
C THR A 130 14.15 -9.41 22.26
N ALA A 131 13.17 -8.56 21.97
CA ALA A 131 12.26 -8.73 20.84
C ALA A 131 11.89 -7.37 20.27
N ARG A 132 12.18 -7.13 19.01
CA ARG A 132 11.83 -5.89 18.29
C ARG A 132 10.34 -5.80 17.94
N ARG A 133 9.61 -6.88 18.16
CA ARG A 133 8.17 -7.02 17.93
C ARG A 133 7.59 -7.73 19.15
N ALA A 134 6.88 -7.01 19.99
CA ALA A 134 6.36 -7.56 21.25
C ALA A 134 5.29 -8.65 21.01
N ASP A 135 4.43 -8.46 20.02
CA ASP A 135 3.38 -9.41 19.66
C ASP A 135 2.80 -9.08 18.27
N ARG A 136 2.34 -10.09 17.52
CA ARG A 136 1.57 -9.87 16.29
C ARG A 136 0.07 -9.74 16.57
N HIS A 137 -0.42 -10.31 17.67
CA HIS A 137 -1.82 -10.22 18.10
C HIS A 137 -1.94 -9.14 19.19
N PHE A 138 -2.01 -7.87 18.75
CA PHE A 138 -1.88 -6.72 19.63
C PHE A 138 -3.05 -5.73 19.53
N GLU A 139 -4.11 -6.12 18.84
CA GLU A 139 -5.26 -5.26 18.50
C GLU A 139 -6.05 -4.81 19.73
N ALA A 140 -6.07 -5.63 20.79
CA ALA A 140 -6.75 -5.28 22.05
C ALA A 140 -5.89 -4.39 22.96
N GLU A 141 -4.58 -4.60 23.00
CA GLU A 141 -3.66 -3.93 23.92
C GLU A 141 -3.01 -2.67 23.31
N GLY A 142 -2.71 -2.72 22.00
CA GLY A 142 -2.02 -1.66 21.28
C GLY A 142 -2.72 -0.30 21.36
N PRO A 143 -4.04 -0.20 21.12
CA PRO A 143 -4.77 1.07 21.26
C PRO A 143 -4.72 1.64 22.67
N VAL A 144 -4.77 0.78 23.71
CA VAL A 144 -4.72 1.20 25.12
C VAL A 144 -3.34 1.75 25.47
N LEU A 145 -2.27 1.04 25.05
CA LEU A 145 -0.90 1.51 25.25
C LEU A 145 -0.62 2.80 24.48
N CYS A 146 -1.11 2.94 23.26
CA CYS A 146 -1.01 4.20 22.50
C CYS A 146 -1.74 5.34 23.22
N GLY A 147 -2.92 5.08 23.78
CA GLY A 147 -3.65 6.08 24.58
C GLY A 147 -2.89 6.56 25.79
N ALA A 148 -2.14 5.67 26.47
CA ALA A 148 -1.29 6.03 27.60
C ALA A 148 -0.04 6.84 27.20
N LEU A 149 0.35 6.79 25.93
CA LEU A 149 1.50 7.50 25.36
C LEU A 149 1.10 8.77 24.59
N ASP A 150 -0.18 8.95 24.28
CA ASP A 150 -0.66 10.14 23.58
C ASP A 150 -0.59 11.37 24.50
N ASP A 151 -0.17 12.50 23.98
CA ASP A 151 -0.04 13.78 24.70
C ASP A 151 0.97 13.77 25.87
N LEU A 152 2.01 12.92 25.80
CA LEU A 152 3.08 12.89 26.80
C LEU A 152 3.80 14.25 26.87
N ARG A 153 4.03 14.72 28.11
CA ARG A 153 4.89 15.88 28.37
C ARG A 153 6.36 15.44 28.41
N LEU A 154 7.19 16.17 27.69
CA LEU A 154 8.63 15.89 27.63
C LEU A 154 9.40 16.78 28.61
N PRO A 155 10.08 16.22 29.62
CA PRO A 155 10.94 16.99 30.51
C PRO A 155 12.01 17.75 29.74
N GLY A 156 12.13 19.04 30.00
CA GLY A 156 13.09 19.93 29.29
C GLY A 156 12.61 20.44 27.94
N PHE A 157 11.46 19.98 27.42
CA PHE A 157 10.92 20.38 26.12
C PHE A 157 9.41 20.70 26.18
N PRO A 158 8.99 21.72 26.96
CA PRO A 158 7.59 22.03 27.21
C PRO A 158 6.82 22.46 25.95
N ASP A 159 7.52 22.96 24.93
CA ASP A 159 6.94 23.40 23.66
C ASP A 159 6.75 22.25 22.66
N CYS A 160 7.25 21.05 22.97
CA CYS A 160 7.06 19.88 22.15
C CYS A 160 5.77 19.13 22.56
N ARG A 161 4.99 18.74 21.54
CA ARG A 161 3.78 17.92 21.71
C ARG A 161 3.98 16.57 21.06
N VAL A 162 3.48 15.53 21.70
CA VAL A 162 3.58 14.13 21.26
C VAL A 162 2.19 13.62 20.93
N ARG A 163 2.03 13.01 19.77
CA ARG A 163 0.80 12.31 19.39
C ARG A 163 1.16 10.89 19.00
N VAL A 164 0.37 9.94 19.50
CA VAL A 164 0.58 8.51 19.30
C VAL A 164 -0.71 7.85 18.83
N ARG A 165 -0.65 7.02 17.78
CA ARG A 165 -1.79 6.26 17.28
C ARG A 165 -1.38 4.83 16.96
N TYR A 166 -2.26 3.91 17.33
CA TYR A 166 -2.13 2.51 16.95
C TYR A 166 -2.30 2.36 15.44
N ALA A 167 -1.44 1.56 14.83
CA ALA A 167 -1.50 1.28 13.39
C ALA A 167 -2.03 -0.14 13.11
N THR A 168 -1.25 -1.16 13.43
CA THR A 168 -1.61 -2.58 13.26
C THR A 168 -0.59 -3.45 13.99
N GLU A 169 -0.95 -4.66 14.41
CA GLU A 169 -0.05 -5.58 15.12
C GLU A 169 0.72 -4.84 16.25
N HIS A 170 2.03 -5.01 16.32
CA HIS A 170 2.94 -4.32 17.25
C HIS A 170 3.28 -2.87 16.85
N ARG A 171 2.65 -2.30 15.82
CA ARG A 171 3.04 -1.02 15.21
C ARG A 171 2.20 0.15 15.69
N CYS A 172 2.84 1.31 15.81
CA CYS A 172 2.18 2.60 16.02
C CYS A 172 2.89 3.71 15.25
N GLY A 173 2.14 4.79 14.98
CA GLY A 173 2.68 6.06 14.51
C GLY A 173 2.94 6.98 15.70
N VAL A 174 4.01 7.76 15.64
CA VAL A 174 4.35 8.81 16.59
C VAL A 174 4.68 10.09 15.83
N VAL A 175 4.06 11.20 16.23
CA VAL A 175 4.35 12.53 15.69
C VAL A 175 4.81 13.42 16.83
N VAL A 176 5.86 14.16 16.61
CA VAL A 176 6.36 15.20 17.51
C VAL A 176 6.28 16.54 16.79
N SER A 177 5.53 17.46 17.38
CA SER A 177 5.41 18.84 16.92
C SER A 177 6.17 19.75 17.88
N GLY A 178 6.92 20.72 17.37
CA GLY A 178 7.67 21.67 18.19
C GLY A 178 8.57 22.56 17.36
N PRO A 179 9.15 23.60 17.96
CA PRO A 179 10.04 24.50 17.24
C PRO A 179 11.38 23.85 16.93
N GLY A 180 11.95 24.14 15.76
CA GLY A 180 13.33 23.79 15.40
C GLY A 180 13.60 22.29 15.26
N LEU A 181 12.59 21.47 14.94
CA LEU A 181 12.75 20.05 14.70
C LEU A 181 13.33 19.77 13.30
N SER A 182 14.15 18.71 13.21
CA SER A 182 14.75 18.22 11.97
C SER A 182 14.55 16.70 11.86
N ASP A 183 14.28 16.20 10.67
CA ASP A 183 14.17 14.76 10.39
C ASP A 183 15.54 14.08 10.17
N GLN A 184 16.64 14.86 10.22
CA GLN A 184 18.01 14.38 9.98
C GLN A 184 18.61 13.74 11.23
N ILE A 185 17.91 12.78 11.81
CA ILE A 185 18.34 12.04 13.02
C ILE A 185 18.25 10.52 12.83
N SER A 186 19.05 9.79 13.60
CA SER A 186 18.89 8.34 13.74
C SER A 186 17.71 8.02 14.65
N GLY A 187 17.18 6.78 14.54
CA GLY A 187 16.16 6.26 15.45
C GLY A 187 16.74 5.61 16.70
N THR A 188 15.83 4.96 17.47
CA THR A 188 16.20 4.17 18.66
C THR A 188 16.25 2.66 18.39
N ASP A 189 15.80 2.20 17.21
CA ASP A 189 15.74 0.78 16.82
C ASP A 189 17.14 0.25 16.47
N PRO A 190 17.67 -0.78 17.17
CA PRO A 190 18.97 -1.39 16.85
C PRO A 190 18.96 -2.25 15.59
N LEU A 191 17.82 -2.43 14.94
CA LEU A 191 17.56 -3.23 13.73
C LEU A 191 17.76 -4.76 13.87
N ARG A 192 18.29 -5.22 15.01
CA ARG A 192 18.45 -6.64 15.37
C ARG A 192 18.14 -6.87 16.84
N ASP A 193 17.58 -8.04 17.15
CA ASP A 193 17.38 -8.48 18.52
C ASP A 193 18.74 -8.74 19.21
N GLY A 194 18.77 -8.64 20.51
CA GLY A 194 19.98 -8.84 21.32
C GLY A 194 20.93 -7.64 21.41
N LEU A 195 20.65 -6.56 20.68
CA LEU A 195 21.44 -5.32 20.73
C LEU A 195 20.85 -4.30 21.72
N PRO A 196 21.68 -3.36 22.23
CA PRO A 196 21.21 -2.27 23.09
C PRO A 196 20.24 -1.34 22.33
N LEU A 197 19.28 -0.76 23.09
CA LEU A 197 18.46 0.35 22.60
C LEU A 197 19.39 1.49 22.13
N GLN A 198 19.17 1.99 20.93
CA GLN A 198 20.02 3.04 20.37
C GLN A 198 19.66 4.41 20.95
N VAL A 199 20.67 5.26 21.13
CA VAL A 199 20.48 6.67 21.47
C VAL A 199 20.37 7.46 20.17
N PRO A 200 19.31 8.27 19.98
CA PRO A 200 19.18 9.13 18.82
C PRO A 200 20.37 10.09 18.66
N ARG A 201 20.79 10.30 17.43
CA ARG A 201 21.91 11.19 17.08
C ARG A 201 21.59 11.96 15.82
N ALA A 202 22.10 13.17 15.70
CA ALA A 202 22.10 13.88 14.43
C ALA A 202 22.89 13.07 13.38
N LEU A 203 22.39 13.04 12.15
CA LEU A 203 23.10 12.41 11.03
C LEU A 203 24.31 13.26 10.60
N ASP A 204 24.18 14.59 10.72
CA ASP A 204 25.28 15.54 10.63
C ASP A 204 25.42 16.23 12.00
N PRO A 205 26.54 16.03 12.71
CA PRO A 205 26.79 16.69 14.00
C PRO A 205 26.86 18.23 13.91
N ALA A 206 27.03 18.79 12.72
CA ALA A 206 27.03 20.25 12.52
C ALA A 206 25.62 20.83 12.41
N ASP A 207 24.57 19.97 12.22
CA ASP A 207 23.16 20.40 12.18
C ASP A 207 22.62 20.59 13.61
N ALA A 208 22.58 21.83 14.06
CA ALA A 208 22.09 22.21 15.39
C ALA A 208 20.60 21.83 15.60
N ALA A 209 19.77 21.85 14.55
CA ALA A 209 18.37 21.45 14.63
C ALA A 209 18.26 19.92 14.80
N ALA A 210 19.07 19.15 14.09
CA ALA A 210 19.13 17.70 14.26
C ALA A 210 19.67 17.31 15.65
N GLU A 211 20.68 17.99 16.18
CA GLU A 211 21.18 17.80 17.55
C GLU A 211 20.12 18.13 18.61
N HIS A 212 19.38 19.24 18.42
CA HIS A 212 18.23 19.56 19.26
C HIS A 212 17.18 18.44 19.21
N THR A 213 16.81 18.01 18.01
CA THR A 213 15.81 16.97 17.80
C THR A 213 16.22 15.63 18.39
N ALA A 214 17.49 15.25 18.29
CA ALA A 214 18.01 14.03 18.89
C ALA A 214 17.81 14.02 20.42
N ARG A 215 18.00 15.16 21.09
CA ARG A 215 17.74 15.31 22.54
C ARG A 215 16.23 15.21 22.87
N VAL A 216 15.37 15.83 22.05
CA VAL A 216 13.90 15.72 22.19
C VAL A 216 13.47 14.26 22.09
N VAL A 217 13.96 13.53 21.09
CA VAL A 217 13.60 12.14 20.83
C VAL A 217 14.19 11.19 21.88
N ALA A 218 15.36 11.49 22.43
CA ALA A 218 15.90 10.75 23.59
C ALA A 218 14.99 10.89 24.82
N ALA A 219 14.58 12.11 25.17
CA ALA A 219 13.64 12.38 26.26
C ALA A 219 12.28 11.70 26.02
N LEU A 220 11.79 11.70 24.78
CA LEU A 220 10.57 10.98 24.38
C LEU A 220 10.70 9.48 24.63
N SER A 221 11.78 8.86 24.16
CA SER A 221 12.04 7.42 24.32
C SER A 221 12.08 7.01 25.80
N GLU A 222 12.73 7.82 26.64
CA GLU A 222 12.79 7.62 28.10
C GLU A 222 11.42 7.71 28.75
N GLN A 223 10.63 8.74 28.41
CA GLN A 223 9.29 8.93 28.95
C GLN A 223 8.34 7.80 28.52
N MET A 224 8.32 7.43 27.25
CA MET A 224 7.53 6.30 26.77
C MET A 224 7.90 5.01 27.51
N THR A 225 9.19 4.72 27.65
CA THR A 225 9.69 3.54 28.37
C THR A 225 9.24 3.57 29.83
N SER A 226 9.34 4.73 30.50
CA SER A 226 8.92 4.89 31.89
C SER A 226 7.42 4.64 32.11
N VAL A 227 6.57 5.11 31.20
CA VAL A 227 5.12 4.88 31.23
C VAL A 227 4.81 3.39 30.98
N LEU A 228 5.39 2.82 29.93
CA LEU A 228 5.10 1.43 29.54
C LEU A 228 5.55 0.41 30.58
N LYS A 229 6.69 0.60 31.23
CA LYS A 229 7.18 -0.30 32.28
C LYS A 229 6.21 -0.45 33.44
N ARG A 230 5.49 0.61 33.78
CA ARG A 230 4.53 0.63 34.91
C ARG A 230 3.09 0.37 34.49
N HIS A 231 2.84 0.22 33.19
CA HIS A 231 1.48 0.07 32.66
C HIS A 231 0.88 -1.28 33.06
N PRO A 232 -0.40 -1.34 33.56
CA PRO A 232 -1.05 -2.57 33.97
C PRO A 232 -1.01 -3.72 32.96
N ILE A 233 -1.11 -3.41 31.66
CA ILE A 233 -0.97 -4.39 30.59
C ILE A 233 0.38 -5.12 30.70
N ASN A 234 1.49 -4.43 30.91
CA ASN A 234 2.80 -5.06 31.02
C ASN A 234 2.98 -5.85 32.32
N VAL A 235 2.33 -5.43 33.39
CA VAL A 235 2.27 -6.21 34.64
C VAL A 235 1.54 -7.53 34.40
N GLU A 236 0.41 -7.50 33.69
CA GLU A 236 -0.36 -8.70 33.35
C GLU A 236 0.38 -9.59 32.34
N ARG A 237 1.02 -9.00 31.31
CA ARG A 237 1.86 -9.74 30.35
C ARG A 237 3.00 -10.49 31.05
N ALA A 238 3.66 -9.84 32.01
CA ALA A 238 4.69 -10.49 32.85
C ALA A 238 4.13 -11.67 33.63
N ARG A 239 2.95 -11.50 34.26
CA ARG A 239 2.27 -12.58 35.03
C ARG A 239 1.90 -13.76 34.13
N GLN A 240 1.55 -13.51 32.85
CA GLN A 240 1.22 -14.53 31.86
C GLN A 240 2.45 -15.14 31.17
N GLY A 241 3.67 -14.71 31.49
CA GLY A 241 4.89 -15.16 30.80
C GLY A 241 4.99 -14.69 29.33
N LYS A 242 4.21 -13.68 28.93
CA LYS A 242 4.27 -13.08 27.60
C LYS A 242 5.43 -12.09 27.48
N GLN A 243 5.89 -11.87 26.26
CA GLN A 243 6.84 -10.79 25.97
C GLN A 243 6.24 -9.43 26.36
N LEU A 244 7.03 -8.58 27.01
CA LEU A 244 6.59 -7.25 27.41
C LEU A 244 6.57 -6.31 26.21
N ALA A 245 5.65 -5.35 26.23
CA ALA A 245 5.61 -4.22 25.32
C ALA A 245 6.06 -2.95 26.07
N ASN A 246 7.29 -2.99 26.61
CA ASN A 246 7.78 -2.02 27.60
C ASN A 246 8.70 -0.93 27.02
N VAL A 247 8.86 -0.91 25.71
CA VAL A 247 9.60 0.12 24.98
C VAL A 247 8.96 0.35 23.60
N VAL A 248 9.07 1.57 23.08
CA VAL A 248 8.73 1.91 21.70
C VAL A 248 10.01 2.16 20.92
N LEU A 249 10.22 1.41 19.85
CA LEU A 249 11.33 1.63 18.94
C LEU A 249 10.93 2.69 17.90
N LEU A 250 11.52 3.87 18.01
CA LEU A 250 11.32 5.01 17.11
C LEU A 250 12.24 4.85 15.90
N ARG A 251 11.68 4.77 14.68
CA ARG A 251 12.47 4.52 13.46
C ARG A 251 11.91 5.24 12.24
N GLY A 252 12.77 5.43 11.22
CA GLY A 252 12.37 6.05 9.97
C GLY A 252 11.82 7.45 10.17
N CYS A 253 12.53 8.28 10.95
CA CYS A 253 12.20 9.69 11.12
C CYS A 253 11.98 10.35 9.76
N GLY A 254 10.91 11.12 9.62
CA GLY A 254 10.62 11.87 8.41
C GLY A 254 9.60 12.97 8.68
N GLY A 255 9.77 14.08 8.00
CA GLY A 255 8.81 15.17 7.98
C GLY A 255 7.70 14.96 6.97
N ARG A 256 6.71 15.85 6.99
CA ARG A 256 5.68 15.90 5.95
C ARG A 256 6.32 16.13 4.58
N LEU A 257 5.95 15.30 3.64
CA LEU A 257 6.34 15.48 2.25
C LEU A 257 5.44 16.55 1.61
N GLU A 258 6.04 17.63 1.13
CA GLU A 258 5.34 18.69 0.39
C GLU A 258 5.46 18.43 -1.11
N VAL A 259 4.35 18.06 -1.72
CA VAL A 259 4.26 17.77 -3.16
C VAL A 259 2.99 18.37 -3.75
N THR A 260 3.03 18.63 -5.05
CA THR A 260 1.82 18.99 -5.79
C THR A 260 0.78 17.86 -5.65
N PRO A 261 -0.45 18.11 -5.19
CA PRO A 261 -1.48 17.09 -5.06
C PRO A 261 -1.74 16.35 -6.39
N PHE A 262 -2.11 15.08 -6.29
CA PHE A 262 -2.32 14.20 -7.46
C PHE A 262 -3.29 14.80 -8.48
N ARG A 263 -4.38 15.39 -8.00
CA ARG A 263 -5.36 16.04 -8.87
C ARG A 263 -4.78 17.22 -9.65
N GLU A 264 -3.97 18.05 -8.99
CA GLU A 264 -3.35 19.21 -9.64
C GLU A 264 -2.27 18.77 -10.64
N ARG A 265 -1.47 17.78 -10.25
CA ARG A 265 -0.38 17.24 -11.09
C ARG A 265 -0.88 16.49 -12.31
N HIS A 266 -1.91 15.68 -12.18
CA HIS A 266 -2.36 14.77 -13.22
C HIS A 266 -3.70 15.13 -13.85
N GLY A 267 -4.47 16.04 -13.23
CA GLY A 267 -5.82 16.41 -13.68
C GLY A 267 -6.87 15.33 -13.42
N LEU A 268 -6.56 14.32 -12.61
CA LEU A 268 -7.44 13.18 -12.28
C LEU A 268 -7.83 13.21 -10.80
N ARG A 269 -9.10 12.99 -10.50
CA ARG A 269 -9.56 12.71 -9.13
C ARG A 269 -9.38 11.23 -8.85
N ALA A 270 -8.65 10.91 -7.82
CA ALA A 270 -8.36 9.54 -7.46
C ALA A 270 -8.87 9.18 -6.06
N CYS A 271 -9.30 7.94 -5.88
CA CYS A 271 -9.53 7.31 -4.59
C CYS A 271 -8.77 6.00 -4.47
N MET A 272 -8.57 5.52 -3.25
CA MET A 272 -7.91 4.24 -3.02
C MET A 272 -8.56 3.43 -1.89
N VAL A 273 -8.54 2.11 -2.05
CA VAL A 273 -8.75 1.14 -0.99
C VAL A 273 -7.38 0.55 -0.64
N ALA A 274 -6.76 1.05 0.43
CA ALA A 274 -5.43 0.67 0.88
C ALA A 274 -5.43 0.49 2.41
N PRO A 275 -5.72 -0.72 2.92
CA PRO A 275 -5.75 -0.98 4.36
C PRO A 275 -4.36 -0.94 5.01
N THR A 276 -3.30 -1.12 4.23
CA THR A 276 -1.91 -1.00 4.69
C THR A 276 -1.59 0.47 4.97
N LYS A 277 -1.29 0.79 6.23
CA LYS A 277 -1.18 2.18 6.71
C LYS A 277 -0.16 3.02 5.94
N ILE A 278 0.99 2.45 5.58
CA ILE A 278 2.01 3.16 4.81
C ILE A 278 1.49 3.57 3.43
N ILE A 279 0.71 2.72 2.76
CA ILE A 279 0.16 3.02 1.43
C ILE A 279 -0.98 4.05 1.54
N ALA A 280 -1.85 3.89 2.54
CA ALA A 280 -2.85 4.92 2.85
C ALA A 280 -2.20 6.28 3.11
N GLY A 281 -1.10 6.31 3.86
CA GLY A 281 -0.33 7.53 4.15
C GLY A 281 0.30 8.15 2.91
N VAL A 282 0.82 7.34 1.97
CA VAL A 282 1.26 7.83 0.64
C VAL A 282 0.08 8.50 -0.07
N GLY A 283 -1.08 7.83 -0.15
CA GLY A 283 -2.28 8.38 -0.78
C GLY A 283 -2.70 9.72 -0.16
N ILE A 284 -2.80 9.80 1.17
CA ILE A 284 -3.15 11.03 1.89
C ILE A 284 -2.14 12.14 1.58
N THR A 285 -0.85 11.83 1.57
CA THR A 285 0.21 12.80 1.24
C THR A 285 0.04 13.37 -0.17
N LEU A 286 -0.39 12.55 -1.11
CA LEU A 286 -0.61 12.94 -2.50
C LEU A 286 -1.99 13.56 -2.74
N GLY A 287 -2.84 13.70 -1.71
CA GLY A 287 -4.21 14.21 -1.85
C GLY A 287 -5.15 13.24 -2.57
N ILE A 288 -4.91 11.94 -2.44
CA ILE A 288 -5.79 10.87 -2.90
C ILE A 288 -6.72 10.48 -1.76
N ASP A 289 -8.01 10.36 -2.01
CA ASP A 289 -9.00 10.00 -1.00
C ASP A 289 -8.88 8.50 -0.64
N VAL A 290 -8.59 8.21 0.63
CA VAL A 290 -8.54 6.84 1.15
C VAL A 290 -9.93 6.43 1.62
N LEU A 291 -10.50 5.43 0.96
CA LEU A 291 -11.86 4.96 1.24
C LEU A 291 -11.86 4.00 2.43
N ASP A 292 -12.85 4.16 3.31
CA ASP A 292 -13.16 3.13 4.30
C ASP A 292 -13.79 1.90 3.60
N CYS A 293 -13.25 0.72 3.88
CA CYS A 293 -13.70 -0.53 3.29
C CYS A 293 -13.75 -1.62 4.37
N PRO A 294 -14.90 -1.78 5.03
CA PRO A 294 -15.05 -2.82 6.04
C PRO A 294 -14.70 -4.22 5.52
N GLY A 295 -13.89 -4.95 6.26
CA GLY A 295 -13.37 -6.25 5.87
C GLY A 295 -12.11 -6.22 4.99
N ALA A 296 -11.69 -5.05 4.49
CA ALA A 296 -10.39 -4.91 3.84
C ALA A 296 -9.29 -4.85 4.91
N THR A 297 -8.39 -5.81 4.89
CA THR A 297 -7.20 -5.83 5.76
C THR A 297 -5.92 -5.84 4.94
N GLY A 298 -4.78 -5.61 5.60
CA GLY A 298 -3.44 -5.72 5.01
C GLY A 298 -2.79 -7.08 5.31
N ASP A 299 -3.57 -8.14 5.45
CA ASP A 299 -3.12 -9.50 5.78
C ASP A 299 -3.92 -10.56 4.99
N TYR A 300 -3.68 -11.84 5.30
CA TYR A 300 -4.35 -12.99 4.67
C TYR A 300 -5.87 -13.07 4.91
N ARG A 301 -6.43 -12.31 5.86
CA ARG A 301 -7.87 -12.31 6.18
C ARG A 301 -8.66 -11.29 5.36
N THR A 302 -8.01 -10.62 4.43
CA THR A 302 -8.61 -9.55 3.64
C THR A 302 -9.80 -10.03 2.82
N ASN A 303 -10.88 -9.25 2.79
CA ASN A 303 -12.02 -9.50 1.91
C ASN A 303 -11.79 -8.83 0.55
N LEU A 304 -11.35 -9.61 -0.44
CA LEU A 304 -11.07 -9.14 -1.79
C LEU A 304 -12.33 -8.63 -2.50
N THR A 305 -13.46 -9.30 -2.30
CA THR A 305 -14.76 -8.89 -2.88
C THR A 305 -15.21 -7.54 -2.33
N ALA A 306 -15.01 -7.28 -1.03
CA ALA A 306 -15.32 -5.98 -0.45
C ALA A 306 -14.50 -4.86 -1.09
N LYS A 307 -13.21 -5.10 -1.35
CA LYS A 307 -12.34 -4.14 -2.06
C LYS A 307 -12.83 -3.86 -3.48
N ALA A 308 -13.19 -4.92 -4.25
CA ALA A 308 -13.73 -4.76 -5.60
C ALA A 308 -15.05 -3.97 -5.60
N ARG A 309 -15.94 -4.27 -4.65
CA ARG A 309 -17.21 -3.53 -4.50
C ARG A 309 -17.00 -2.06 -4.12
N ALA A 310 -16.08 -1.78 -3.21
CA ALA A 310 -15.79 -0.41 -2.79
C ALA A 310 -15.25 0.45 -3.94
N ILE A 311 -14.31 -0.07 -4.73
CA ILE A 311 -13.79 0.62 -5.92
C ILE A 311 -14.85 0.76 -6.99
N SER A 312 -15.63 -0.29 -7.29
CA SER A 312 -16.73 -0.20 -8.24
C SER A 312 -17.75 0.85 -7.84
N ALA A 313 -18.16 0.88 -6.56
CA ALA A 313 -19.10 1.88 -6.05
C ALA A 313 -18.55 3.30 -6.11
N ALA A 314 -17.28 3.50 -5.80
CA ALA A 314 -16.63 4.80 -5.88
C ALA A 314 -16.50 5.33 -7.33
N LEU A 315 -16.30 4.43 -8.28
CA LEU A 315 -16.24 4.75 -9.71
C LEU A 315 -17.62 4.79 -10.38
N ALA A 316 -18.69 4.43 -9.67
CA ALA A 316 -20.05 4.45 -10.21
C ALA A 316 -20.43 5.88 -10.66
N PRO A 317 -21.26 6.01 -11.70
CA PRO A 317 -21.79 7.30 -12.13
C PRO A 317 -22.56 7.98 -11.01
N GLY A 318 -22.28 9.27 -10.78
CA GLY A 318 -22.96 10.03 -9.74
C GLY A 318 -22.51 9.70 -8.29
N ALA A 319 -21.49 8.86 -8.11
CA ALA A 319 -20.89 8.64 -6.80
C ALA A 319 -20.36 9.97 -6.22
N PRO A 320 -20.48 10.21 -4.89
CA PRO A 320 -20.17 11.52 -4.28
C PRO A 320 -18.76 12.05 -4.57
N GLY A 321 -17.78 11.16 -4.75
CA GLY A 321 -16.40 11.53 -5.03
C GLY A 321 -16.13 11.90 -6.48
N ASP A 322 -16.99 11.50 -7.42
CA ASP A 322 -16.81 11.67 -8.87
C ASP A 322 -15.37 11.38 -9.34
N TYR A 323 -14.84 10.22 -8.93
CA TYR A 323 -13.46 9.84 -9.20
C TYR A 323 -13.25 9.38 -10.65
N ASP A 324 -12.07 9.70 -11.19
CA ASP A 324 -11.59 9.25 -12.49
C ASP A 324 -10.78 7.95 -12.38
N LEU A 325 -10.13 7.76 -11.23
CA LEU A 325 -9.25 6.64 -10.94
C LEU A 325 -9.53 6.05 -9.57
N GLY A 326 -9.79 4.75 -9.52
CA GLY A 326 -9.90 3.96 -8.30
C GLY A 326 -8.73 2.99 -8.17
N PHE A 327 -7.95 3.12 -7.09
CA PHE A 327 -6.78 2.31 -6.81
C PHE A 327 -7.12 1.25 -5.76
N LEU A 328 -6.93 -0.03 -6.08
CA LEU A 328 -7.21 -1.17 -5.21
C LEU A 328 -5.91 -1.88 -4.85
N HIS A 329 -5.55 -1.88 -3.56
CA HIS A 329 -4.32 -2.49 -3.05
C HIS A 329 -4.57 -3.86 -2.41
N VAL A 330 -3.76 -4.86 -2.79
CA VAL A 330 -3.77 -6.23 -2.23
C VAL A 330 -2.40 -6.54 -1.64
N LYS A 331 -2.29 -6.65 -0.31
CA LYS A 331 -1.02 -6.88 0.41
C LYS A 331 -0.66 -8.35 0.58
N ALA A 332 -1.65 -9.24 0.67
CA ALA A 332 -1.48 -10.63 1.10
C ALA A 332 -0.45 -11.43 0.26
N VAL A 333 -0.25 -11.08 -1.00
CA VAL A 333 0.69 -11.78 -1.90
C VAL A 333 2.14 -11.50 -1.50
N ASP A 334 2.44 -10.25 -1.10
CA ASP A 334 3.76 -9.88 -0.59
C ASP A 334 4.07 -10.56 0.75
N ASP A 335 3.09 -10.63 1.65
CA ASP A 335 3.26 -11.35 2.91
C ASP A 335 3.61 -12.83 2.69
N ALA A 336 2.99 -13.49 1.69
CA ALA A 336 3.32 -14.86 1.33
C ALA A 336 4.75 -14.99 0.77
N GLY A 337 5.22 -14.01 0.01
CA GLY A 337 6.61 -13.92 -0.43
C GLY A 337 7.58 -13.79 0.75
N HIS A 338 7.32 -12.87 1.67
CA HIS A 338 8.13 -12.68 2.88
C HIS A 338 8.14 -13.88 3.82
N ASP A 339 7.02 -14.60 3.94
CA ASP A 339 6.93 -15.82 4.73
C ASP A 339 7.55 -17.05 4.03
N GLY A 340 8.05 -16.89 2.79
CA GLY A 340 8.60 -17.97 1.98
C GLY A 340 7.56 -19.01 1.58
N ASN A 341 6.28 -18.68 1.62
CA ASN A 341 5.17 -19.62 1.37
C ASN A 341 4.73 -19.58 -0.10
N LEU A 342 5.47 -20.31 -0.92
CA LEU A 342 5.26 -20.39 -2.37
C LEU A 342 3.87 -20.89 -2.74
N ALA A 343 3.37 -21.91 -2.05
CA ALA A 343 2.05 -22.51 -2.30
C ALA A 343 0.93 -21.48 -2.02
N LEU A 344 1.03 -20.77 -0.90
CA LEU A 344 0.08 -19.73 -0.54
C LEU A 344 0.11 -18.59 -1.57
N LYS A 345 1.31 -18.18 -2.02
CA LYS A 345 1.45 -17.12 -3.03
C LYS A 345 0.71 -17.47 -4.32
N VAL A 346 0.87 -18.70 -4.83
CA VAL A 346 0.13 -19.20 -6.00
C VAL A 346 -1.37 -19.15 -5.78
N ASN A 347 -1.86 -19.62 -4.63
CA ASN A 347 -3.29 -19.65 -4.33
C ASN A 347 -3.89 -18.26 -4.16
N LEU A 348 -3.14 -17.32 -3.55
CA LEU A 348 -3.55 -15.91 -3.43
C LEU A 348 -3.65 -15.22 -4.78
N LEU A 349 -2.73 -15.48 -5.71
CA LEU A 349 -2.79 -14.95 -7.07
C LEU A 349 -4.04 -15.41 -7.83
N ARG A 350 -4.50 -16.65 -7.62
CA ARG A 350 -5.79 -17.13 -8.13
C ARG A 350 -6.97 -16.37 -7.53
N ALA A 351 -6.95 -16.17 -6.21
CA ALA A 351 -7.98 -15.39 -5.53
C ALA A 351 -8.04 -13.95 -6.03
N VAL A 352 -6.89 -13.32 -6.31
CA VAL A 352 -6.81 -12.00 -6.96
C VAL A 352 -7.46 -12.02 -8.34
N GLY A 353 -7.19 -13.04 -9.15
CA GLY A 353 -7.82 -13.14 -10.48
C GLY A 353 -9.33 -13.30 -10.42
N GLU A 354 -9.86 -14.02 -9.43
CA GLU A 354 -11.32 -14.10 -9.22
C GLU A 354 -11.88 -12.74 -8.79
N MET A 355 -11.20 -11.99 -7.92
CA MET A 355 -11.57 -10.62 -7.59
C MET A 355 -11.57 -9.70 -8.84
N VAL A 356 -10.61 -9.84 -9.76
CA VAL A 356 -10.57 -9.08 -11.01
C VAL A 356 -11.78 -9.38 -11.88
N ARG A 357 -12.21 -10.66 -11.98
CA ARG A 357 -13.45 -11.05 -12.67
C ARG A 357 -14.69 -10.41 -12.02
N GLN A 358 -14.75 -10.40 -10.69
CA GLN A 358 -15.85 -9.73 -9.96
C GLN A 358 -15.87 -8.23 -10.22
N LEU A 359 -14.69 -7.57 -10.17
CA LEU A 359 -14.57 -6.15 -10.47
C LEU A 359 -15.03 -5.84 -11.90
N ALA A 360 -14.60 -6.64 -12.88
CA ALA A 360 -15.04 -6.52 -14.27
C ALA A 360 -16.56 -6.62 -14.39
N ARG A 361 -17.19 -7.61 -13.71
CA ARG A 361 -18.66 -7.76 -13.71
C ARG A 361 -19.37 -6.54 -13.13
N LEU A 362 -18.88 -6.01 -12.01
CA LEU A 362 -19.48 -4.85 -11.34
C LEU A 362 -19.37 -3.58 -12.21
N LEU A 363 -18.21 -3.32 -12.79
CA LEU A 363 -17.97 -2.17 -13.67
C LEU A 363 -18.72 -2.30 -15.00
N TRP A 364 -18.83 -3.52 -15.54
CA TRP A 364 -19.58 -3.78 -16.77
C TRP A 364 -21.05 -3.41 -16.60
N ARG A 365 -21.67 -3.75 -15.46
CA ARG A 365 -23.03 -3.32 -15.16
C ARG A 365 -23.16 -1.79 -15.22
N HIS A 366 -22.26 -1.05 -14.58
CA HIS A 366 -22.27 0.41 -14.65
C HIS A 366 -22.11 0.94 -16.08
N GLN A 367 -21.22 0.29 -16.86
CA GLN A 367 -21.03 0.66 -18.26
C GLN A 367 -22.30 0.46 -19.10
N GLN A 368 -23.01 -0.66 -18.93
CA GLN A 368 -24.24 -0.95 -19.62
C GLN A 368 -25.38 0.02 -19.23
N GLU A 369 -25.48 0.35 -17.95
CA GLU A 369 -26.53 1.23 -17.42
C GLU A 369 -26.34 2.69 -17.83
N THR A 370 -25.10 3.15 -18.06
CA THR A 370 -24.81 4.58 -18.15
C THR A 370 -24.00 5.00 -19.37
N GLY A 371 -23.40 4.06 -20.09
CA GLY A 371 -22.51 4.31 -21.22
C GLY A 371 -21.13 4.88 -20.83
N ILE A 372 -20.80 5.00 -19.54
CA ILE A 372 -19.46 5.37 -19.07
C ILE A 372 -18.54 4.17 -19.31
N GLU A 373 -17.48 4.38 -20.08
CA GLU A 373 -16.48 3.36 -20.37
C GLU A 373 -15.48 3.22 -19.21
N TYR A 374 -15.03 1.99 -18.97
CA TYR A 374 -14.02 1.70 -17.97
C TYR A 374 -12.76 1.09 -18.58
N VAL A 375 -11.65 1.33 -17.90
CA VAL A 375 -10.33 0.75 -18.16
C VAL A 375 -9.91 -0.02 -16.94
N LEU A 376 -9.44 -1.25 -17.11
CA LEU A 376 -8.82 -2.05 -16.05
C LEU A 376 -7.30 -2.05 -16.24
N CYS A 377 -6.59 -1.92 -15.13
CA CYS A 377 -5.14 -2.05 -15.05
C CYS A 377 -4.76 -2.98 -13.91
N CYS A 378 -3.75 -3.83 -14.12
CA CYS A 378 -3.16 -4.67 -13.09
C CYS A 378 -1.63 -4.64 -13.18
N THR A 379 -0.98 -4.50 -12.01
CA THR A 379 0.48 -4.61 -11.87
C THR A 379 0.86 -4.83 -10.41
N GLY A 380 2.15 -4.98 -10.13
CA GLY A 380 2.73 -4.95 -8.78
C GLY A 380 3.52 -3.68 -8.51
N ASP A 381 3.95 -3.52 -7.27
CA ASP A 381 4.85 -2.45 -6.84
C ASP A 381 6.31 -2.92 -6.73
N HIS A 382 6.56 -4.18 -6.59
CA HIS A 382 7.87 -4.86 -6.63
C HIS A 382 7.71 -6.38 -6.72
N SER A 383 8.82 -7.05 -6.89
CA SER A 383 8.94 -8.51 -6.72
C SER A 383 9.30 -8.84 -5.27
N THR A 384 8.69 -9.91 -4.74
CA THR A 384 9.01 -10.48 -3.42
C THR A 384 9.15 -11.99 -3.58
N PRO A 385 10.27 -12.47 -4.15
CA PRO A 385 10.43 -13.90 -4.41
C PRO A 385 10.38 -14.72 -3.13
N ALA A 386 9.51 -15.74 -3.12
CA ALA A 386 9.31 -16.59 -1.95
C ALA A 386 10.61 -17.32 -1.53
N ALA A 387 11.48 -17.65 -2.49
CA ALA A 387 12.78 -18.25 -2.21
C ALA A 387 13.77 -17.29 -1.52
N PHE A 388 13.58 -15.98 -1.69
CA PHE A 388 14.42 -14.93 -1.11
C PHE A 388 13.86 -14.34 0.19
N GLY A 389 12.53 -14.28 0.31
CA GLY A 389 11.83 -13.80 1.51
C GLY A 389 11.92 -12.29 1.74
N ASP A 390 12.34 -11.52 0.75
CA ASP A 390 12.44 -10.07 0.78
C ASP A 390 12.27 -9.48 -0.62
N HIS A 391 12.18 -8.14 -0.70
CA HIS A 391 12.04 -7.44 -1.97
C HIS A 391 13.27 -7.62 -2.85
N SER A 392 13.06 -7.78 -4.14
CA SER A 392 14.12 -7.94 -5.12
C SER A 392 13.95 -6.99 -6.32
N HIS A 393 14.84 -7.08 -7.27
CA HIS A 393 14.99 -6.10 -8.36
C HIS A 393 14.37 -6.54 -9.69
N GLU A 394 13.77 -7.71 -9.74
CA GLU A 394 13.11 -8.19 -10.95
C GLU A 394 11.91 -7.29 -11.29
N PRO A 395 11.72 -6.97 -12.59
CA PRO A 395 10.59 -6.19 -13.02
C PRO A 395 9.28 -6.97 -12.81
N VAL A 396 8.19 -6.26 -12.63
CA VAL A 396 6.86 -6.85 -12.45
C VAL A 396 6.04 -6.78 -13.74
N PRO A 397 5.13 -7.72 -13.99
CA PRO A 397 4.22 -7.63 -15.13
C PRO A 397 3.23 -6.48 -14.95
N PHE A 398 2.90 -5.85 -16.05
CA PHE A 398 1.92 -4.78 -16.17
C PHE A 398 0.96 -5.08 -17.31
N THR A 399 -0.33 -4.81 -17.11
CA THR A 399 -1.32 -4.86 -18.18
C THR A 399 -2.40 -3.80 -18.00
N VAL A 400 -2.93 -3.29 -19.12
CA VAL A 400 -4.04 -2.33 -19.16
C VAL A 400 -4.93 -2.58 -20.35
N ALA A 401 -6.25 -2.62 -20.14
CA ALA A 401 -7.22 -2.92 -21.18
C ALA A 401 -8.52 -2.12 -21.04
N HIS A 402 -9.22 -1.90 -22.13
CA HIS A 402 -10.62 -1.46 -22.07
C HIS A 402 -11.50 -2.58 -21.54
N LEU A 403 -12.44 -2.25 -20.64
CA LEU A 403 -13.31 -3.23 -20.01
C LEU A 403 -14.11 -4.06 -21.04
N ALA A 404 -14.57 -3.45 -22.14
CA ALA A 404 -15.28 -4.16 -23.18
C ALA A 404 -14.44 -5.29 -23.82
N ASP A 405 -13.14 -5.09 -23.94
CA ASP A 405 -12.22 -6.09 -24.48
C ASP A 405 -11.98 -7.21 -23.44
N VAL A 406 -11.85 -6.84 -22.15
CA VAL A 406 -11.76 -7.82 -21.05
C VAL A 406 -13.01 -8.69 -21.00
N VAL A 407 -14.20 -8.12 -21.15
CA VAL A 407 -15.46 -8.87 -21.17
C VAL A 407 -15.46 -9.88 -22.32
N ARG A 408 -15.00 -9.48 -23.52
CA ARG A 408 -14.87 -10.42 -24.65
C ARG A 408 -13.88 -11.55 -24.36
N ALA A 409 -12.73 -11.22 -23.78
CA ALA A 409 -11.72 -12.21 -23.40
C ALA A 409 -12.21 -13.18 -22.31
N LEU A 410 -13.10 -12.74 -21.43
CA LEU A 410 -13.75 -13.58 -20.43
C LEU A 410 -14.88 -14.47 -20.97
N GLY A 411 -15.13 -14.47 -22.28
CA GLY A 411 -16.18 -15.26 -22.92
C GLY A 411 -17.50 -14.51 -23.15
N GLY A 412 -17.48 -13.19 -23.03
CA GLY A 412 -18.63 -12.31 -23.28
C GLY A 412 -19.51 -12.08 -22.06
N GLU A 413 -20.62 -11.38 -22.26
CA GLU A 413 -21.53 -10.94 -21.19
C GLU A 413 -22.18 -12.12 -20.44
N GLU A 414 -22.52 -13.18 -21.15
CA GLU A 414 -23.13 -14.37 -20.55
C GLU A 414 -22.18 -15.04 -19.54
N ALA A 415 -20.94 -15.29 -19.95
CA ALA A 415 -19.91 -15.86 -19.10
C ALA A 415 -19.60 -14.93 -17.91
N LEU A 416 -19.49 -13.62 -18.14
CA LEU A 416 -19.31 -12.62 -17.10
C LEU A 416 -20.49 -12.60 -16.12
N GLY A 417 -21.72 -12.77 -16.60
CA GLY A 417 -22.93 -12.87 -15.79
C GLY A 417 -22.93 -14.06 -14.82
N CYS A 418 -22.20 -15.13 -15.14
CA CYS A 418 -22.03 -16.30 -14.29
C CYS A 418 -20.97 -16.13 -13.19
N VAL A 419 -20.11 -15.10 -13.23
CA VAL A 419 -19.11 -14.84 -12.20
C VAL A 419 -19.80 -14.59 -10.86
N SER A 420 -19.51 -15.39 -9.83
CA SER A 420 -20.09 -15.18 -8.49
C SER A 420 -19.67 -13.83 -7.92
N LEU A 421 -20.58 -13.15 -7.23
CA LEU A 421 -20.30 -11.96 -6.42
C LEU A 421 -20.26 -12.26 -4.92
N GLU A 422 -20.24 -13.51 -4.54
CA GLU A 422 -19.98 -13.92 -3.16
C GLU A 422 -18.51 -13.62 -2.79
N ALA A 423 -18.23 -13.65 -1.49
CA ALA A 423 -16.88 -13.38 -1.01
C ALA A 423 -15.88 -14.41 -1.60
N VAL A 424 -14.84 -13.91 -2.25
CA VAL A 424 -13.74 -14.75 -2.69
C VAL A 424 -13.14 -15.44 -1.48
N GLN A 425 -13.06 -16.76 -1.55
CA GLN A 425 -12.52 -17.57 -0.47
C GLN A 425 -10.99 -17.38 -0.43
N MET A 426 -10.49 -16.87 0.68
CA MET A 426 -9.04 -16.75 0.90
C MET A 426 -8.47 -18.14 1.19
N PRO A 427 -7.36 -18.52 0.54
CA PRO A 427 -6.75 -19.82 0.78
C PRO A 427 -6.25 -19.96 2.22
N PRO A 428 -6.39 -21.12 2.85
CA PRO A 428 -5.71 -21.42 4.11
C PRO A 428 -4.18 -21.30 3.96
N VAL A 429 -3.52 -20.81 5.02
CA VAL A 429 -2.07 -20.53 4.99
C VAL A 429 -1.21 -21.78 4.70
N ASP A 430 -1.71 -22.94 5.13
CA ASP A 430 -1.08 -24.26 5.00
C ASP A 430 -1.61 -25.09 3.82
N ALA A 431 -2.47 -24.51 2.99
CA ALA A 431 -3.02 -25.20 1.82
C ALA A 431 -1.89 -25.48 0.80
N PRO A 432 -1.83 -26.69 0.22
CA PRO A 432 -0.89 -26.97 -0.87
C PRO A 432 -1.20 -26.08 -2.07
N ALA A 433 -0.21 -25.82 -2.92
CA ALA A 433 -0.46 -25.15 -4.18
C ALA A 433 -1.54 -25.92 -4.95
N ALA A 434 -2.63 -25.26 -5.29
CA ALA A 434 -3.66 -25.91 -6.11
C ALA A 434 -3.02 -26.31 -7.44
N ALA A 435 -3.31 -27.53 -7.91
CA ALA A 435 -2.83 -27.99 -9.22
C ALA A 435 -3.32 -27.01 -10.29
N ALA A 436 -2.46 -26.62 -11.22
CA ALA A 436 -2.89 -25.91 -12.41
C ALA A 436 -3.96 -26.79 -13.08
N GLU A 437 -5.17 -26.28 -13.27
CA GLU A 437 -6.14 -26.99 -14.09
C GLU A 437 -5.48 -27.23 -15.45
N ALA A 438 -5.50 -28.49 -15.92
CA ALA A 438 -4.99 -28.82 -17.23
C ALA A 438 -5.87 -28.11 -18.27
N GLY A 439 -5.42 -26.94 -18.76
CA GLY A 439 -6.19 -26.06 -19.62
C GLY A 439 -6.08 -24.57 -19.28
N GLY A 440 -5.48 -24.19 -18.16
CA GLY A 440 -5.15 -22.81 -17.82
C GLY A 440 -3.94 -22.33 -18.64
N GLY A 441 -4.12 -22.13 -19.90
CA GLY A 441 -3.15 -21.60 -20.80
C GLY A 441 -3.87 -21.07 -22.04
N ARG A 442 -3.68 -19.81 -22.34
CA ARG A 442 -4.27 -19.03 -23.45
C ARG A 442 -5.80 -19.10 -23.49
N VAL A 443 -6.40 -17.99 -23.17
CA VAL A 443 -7.81 -17.76 -23.52
C VAL A 443 -7.94 -18.05 -25.04
N PRO A 444 -8.72 -19.09 -25.46
CA PRO A 444 -8.88 -19.36 -26.89
C PRO A 444 -9.75 -18.23 -27.47
N GLY A 445 -9.15 -17.25 -28.07
CA GLY A 445 -9.83 -16.19 -28.76
C GLY A 445 -8.85 -15.44 -29.66
N ALA A 446 -9.34 -14.94 -30.79
CA ALA A 446 -8.55 -14.04 -31.63
C ALA A 446 -8.02 -12.89 -30.77
N PRO A 447 -6.79 -12.37 -31.02
CA PRO A 447 -6.24 -11.24 -30.29
C PRO A 447 -7.25 -10.09 -30.32
N VAL A 448 -7.80 -9.78 -29.18
CA VAL A 448 -8.61 -8.59 -28.98
C VAL A 448 -7.63 -7.43 -29.04
N ALA A 449 -7.95 -6.30 -29.62
CA ALA A 449 -7.18 -5.10 -29.91
C ALA A 449 -6.05 -4.70 -28.91
N GLY A 450 -5.18 -5.62 -28.58
CA GLY A 450 -4.06 -5.50 -27.66
C GLY A 450 -2.74 -5.89 -28.31
N ASP A 451 -1.90 -6.54 -27.55
CA ASP A 451 -0.72 -7.22 -28.06
C ASP A 451 -0.94 -8.75 -28.14
N ALA A 452 0.08 -9.51 -28.54
CA ALA A 452 -0.02 -10.96 -28.69
C ALA A 452 0.07 -11.75 -27.35
N VAL A 453 0.04 -11.05 -26.19
CA VAL A 453 0.19 -11.66 -24.87
C VAL A 453 -1.10 -12.36 -24.47
N GLY A 454 -1.01 -13.65 -24.14
CA GLY A 454 -2.17 -14.48 -23.79
C GLY A 454 -2.26 -14.88 -22.30
N ALA A 455 -1.31 -14.46 -21.48
CA ALA A 455 -1.24 -14.77 -20.07
C ALA A 455 -0.65 -13.59 -19.27
N PHE A 456 -1.00 -13.46 -18.01
CA PHE A 456 -0.46 -12.44 -17.13
C PHE A 456 0.62 -13.04 -16.23
N ASP A 457 1.84 -13.03 -16.72
CA ASP A 457 3.03 -13.44 -15.98
C ASP A 457 4.28 -12.71 -16.48
N GLU A 458 5.39 -12.87 -15.77
CA GLU A 458 6.65 -12.17 -16.02
C GLU A 458 7.25 -12.51 -17.42
N ILE A 459 7.04 -13.72 -17.89
CA ILE A 459 7.59 -14.18 -19.17
C ILE A 459 6.73 -13.69 -20.32
N ALA A 460 5.42 -13.85 -20.22
CA ALA A 460 4.48 -13.38 -21.23
C ALA A 460 4.52 -11.84 -21.36
N ALA A 461 4.57 -11.12 -20.24
CA ALA A 461 4.64 -9.66 -20.23
C ALA A 461 5.91 -9.11 -20.91
N ALA A 462 7.01 -9.88 -20.91
CA ALA A 462 8.25 -9.49 -21.60
C ALA A 462 8.08 -9.40 -23.14
N GLU A 463 7.08 -10.10 -23.71
CA GLU A 463 6.75 -10.08 -25.12
C GLU A 463 5.70 -9.00 -25.47
N GLY A 464 5.20 -8.29 -24.43
CA GLY A 464 4.14 -7.30 -24.60
C GLY A 464 4.57 -6.03 -25.33
N ALA A 465 3.61 -5.38 -26.00
CA ALA A 465 3.85 -4.22 -26.86
C ALA A 465 4.35 -2.98 -26.11
N LEU A 466 4.15 -2.89 -24.80
CA LEU A 466 4.69 -1.80 -23.98
C LEU A 466 6.20 -1.95 -23.71
N GLY A 467 6.77 -3.14 -23.94
CA GLY A 467 8.16 -3.44 -23.62
C GLY A 467 8.46 -3.29 -22.13
N ARG A 468 9.67 -2.82 -21.80
CA ARG A 468 10.09 -2.56 -20.41
C ARG A 468 10.14 -1.06 -20.15
N PHE A 469 9.46 -0.61 -19.09
CA PHE A 469 9.30 0.82 -18.77
C PHE A 469 9.32 1.10 -17.28
N LEU A 470 9.44 2.39 -16.91
CA LEU A 470 9.56 2.82 -15.51
C LEU A 470 8.19 3.11 -14.88
N GLY A 471 8.10 2.96 -13.56
CA GLY A 471 6.90 3.28 -12.77
C GLY A 471 6.34 4.67 -13.02
N ALA A 472 7.20 5.67 -13.19
CA ALA A 472 6.78 7.05 -13.51
C ALA A 472 6.00 7.18 -14.83
N GLY A 473 6.07 6.18 -15.73
CA GLY A 473 5.31 6.11 -16.97
C GLY A 473 3.87 5.61 -16.81
N VAL A 474 3.51 5.02 -15.66
CA VAL A 474 2.19 4.40 -15.47
C VAL A 474 1.05 5.42 -15.55
N VAL A 475 1.08 6.50 -14.75
CA VAL A 475 -0.01 7.50 -14.80
C VAL A 475 -0.13 8.17 -16.17
N PRO A 476 0.94 8.60 -16.85
CA PRO A 476 0.88 9.06 -18.24
C PRO A 476 0.21 8.05 -19.18
N LEU A 477 0.56 6.77 -19.08
CA LEU A 477 -0.05 5.70 -19.88
C LEU A 477 -1.54 5.57 -19.56
N LEU A 478 -1.95 5.48 -18.30
CA LEU A 478 -3.36 5.42 -17.91
C LEU A 478 -4.15 6.64 -18.41
N LYS A 479 -3.55 7.83 -18.39
CA LYS A 479 -4.17 9.05 -18.94
C LYS A 479 -4.45 8.94 -20.43
N SER A 480 -3.61 8.28 -21.21
CA SER A 480 -3.85 8.07 -22.65
C SER A 480 -5.09 7.22 -22.94
N PHE A 481 -5.46 6.35 -21.99
CA PHE A 481 -6.71 5.56 -22.07
C PHE A 481 -7.95 6.36 -21.62
N VAL A 482 -7.79 7.33 -20.70
CA VAL A 482 -8.89 8.15 -20.16
C VAL A 482 -9.23 9.32 -21.08
N LEU A 483 -8.19 10.00 -21.56
CA LEU A 483 -8.37 11.15 -22.45
C LEU A 483 -8.57 10.63 -23.88
N ARG A 484 -9.75 10.88 -24.46
CA ARG A 484 -9.93 10.71 -25.91
C ARG A 484 -9.12 11.77 -26.63
N PRO A 485 -8.40 11.42 -27.73
CA PRO A 485 -7.78 12.41 -28.57
C PRO A 485 -8.81 13.38 -29.20
#